data_6df96ae60822639578f817dcba32a55a
#
_entry.id   6df96ae60822639578f817dcba32a55a
#
_cell.length_a   1.000
_cell.length_b   1.000
_cell.length_c   1.000
_cell.angle_alpha   90.00
_cell.angle_beta   90.00
_cell.angle_gamma   90.00
#
_symmetry.space_group_name_H-M   'P 1'
#
loop_
_entity.id
_entity.type
_entity.pdbx_description
1 polymer ?
#
loop_
_entity_poly.entity_id
_entity_poly.type
_entity_poly.pdbx_seq_one_letter_code
_entity_poly.pdbx_strand_id
1 'polypeptide(L)'
;MRIKIINLYKVIMGNIIRLSIIFFVLFVSMAWSSGGYDHGTSTGKGKLQIDLTWNPFNYFENGQSYIVIGYGITKRLDIHGYYCDHGNYHNGVDSYYYGIFYQFLDSKYLDLATAFGKRKMMDLEYGHFFFPQLLYNVKLYNGFSLGGSFVNIKNDAEPLLKKTKTDWFTIDIAFFIPLTRYFKKSRTIEEVKLGIGTFRTGLSNDIPPSHFMPTYSIDIKFKRF
;
A
#
# COMPACT_ATOMS: atom_id res chain seq x y z
N MET A 1 48.92 13.45 -9.89
CA MET A 1 48.12 12.84 -10.96
C MET A 1 47.27 11.65 -10.48
N ARG A 2 47.77 10.67 -9.74
CA ARG A 2 47.02 9.50 -9.19
C ARG A 2 45.77 9.83 -8.33
N ILE A 3 45.85 10.85 -7.46
CA ILE A 3 44.72 11.23 -6.57
C ILE A 3 43.52 11.77 -7.37
N LYS A 4 43.73 12.53 -8.43
CA LYS A 4 42.62 13.03 -9.29
C LYS A 4 41.90 11.90 -10.02
N ILE A 5 42.62 10.86 -10.44
CA ILE A 5 42.07 9.69 -11.13
C ILE A 5 41.20 8.86 -10.18
N ILE A 6 41.64 8.66 -8.92
CA ILE A 6 40.88 7.91 -7.90
C ILE A 6 39.57 8.66 -7.55
N ASN A 7 39.62 9.98 -7.43
CA ASN A 7 38.41 10.74 -7.14
C ASN A 7 37.43 10.75 -8.33
N LEU A 8 37.91 10.83 -9.56
CA LEU A 8 37.09 10.72 -10.75
C LEU A 8 36.42 9.34 -10.84
N TYR A 9 37.18 8.28 -10.56
CA TYR A 9 36.63 6.91 -10.54
C TYR A 9 35.52 6.72 -9.47
N LYS A 10 35.71 7.26 -8.25
CA LYS A 10 34.68 7.24 -7.21
C LYS A 10 33.41 7.98 -7.60
N VAL A 11 33.54 9.13 -8.26
CA VAL A 11 32.37 9.91 -8.74
C VAL A 11 31.64 9.16 -9.85
N ILE A 12 32.36 8.60 -10.84
CA ILE A 12 31.77 7.82 -11.92
C ILE A 12 31.07 6.56 -11.38
N MET A 13 31.72 5.80 -10.54
CA MET A 13 31.13 4.61 -9.90
C MET A 13 29.92 4.95 -9.04
N GLY A 14 29.97 6.05 -8.28
CA GLY A 14 28.83 6.52 -7.50
C GLY A 14 27.63 6.92 -8.37
N ASN A 15 27.87 7.52 -9.53
CA ASN A 15 26.80 7.87 -10.46
C ASN A 15 26.26 6.65 -11.20
N ILE A 16 27.09 5.68 -11.58
CA ILE A 16 26.65 4.42 -12.18
C ILE A 16 25.79 3.64 -11.19
N ILE A 17 26.20 3.51 -9.93
CA ILE A 17 25.41 2.84 -8.89
C ILE A 17 24.08 3.55 -8.67
N ARG A 18 24.07 4.90 -8.62
CA ARG A 18 22.83 5.68 -8.49
C ARG A 18 21.90 5.49 -9.69
N LEU A 19 22.42 5.55 -10.90
CA LEU A 19 21.68 5.29 -12.14
C LEU A 19 21.15 3.85 -12.19
N SER A 20 21.95 2.86 -11.79
CA SER A 20 21.53 1.47 -11.73
C SER A 20 20.42 1.24 -10.68
N ILE A 21 20.51 1.90 -9.53
CA ILE A 21 19.46 1.87 -8.51
C ILE A 21 18.19 2.55 -9.03
N ILE A 22 18.32 3.73 -9.67
CA ILE A 22 17.17 4.43 -10.27
C ILE A 22 16.56 3.57 -11.40
N PHE A 23 17.38 2.96 -12.26
CA PHE A 23 16.92 2.08 -13.34
C PHE A 23 16.29 0.82 -12.79
N PHE A 24 16.86 0.21 -11.73
CA PHE A 24 16.30 -0.93 -11.04
C PHE A 24 14.97 -0.56 -10.37
N VAL A 25 14.90 0.58 -9.68
CA VAL A 25 13.67 1.10 -9.07
C VAL A 25 12.62 1.40 -10.14
N LEU A 26 12.99 2.03 -11.26
CA LEU A 26 12.09 2.29 -12.39
C LEU A 26 11.65 1.00 -13.08
N PHE A 27 12.54 0.03 -13.25
CA PHE A 27 12.22 -1.26 -13.86
C PHE A 27 11.36 -2.13 -12.94
N VAL A 28 11.62 -2.10 -11.64
CA VAL A 28 10.78 -2.75 -10.61
C VAL A 28 9.46 -1.99 -10.47
N SER A 29 9.45 -0.64 -10.59
CA SER A 29 8.22 0.16 -10.51
C SER A 29 7.28 -0.02 -11.70
N MET A 30 7.74 -0.55 -12.83
CA MET A 30 6.84 -0.93 -13.92
C MET A 30 5.99 -2.17 -13.61
N ALA A 31 6.17 -2.82 -12.47
CA ALA A 31 5.56 -4.10 -12.16
C ALA A 31 4.72 -4.20 -10.87
N TRP A 32 4.64 -3.19 -9.93
CA TRP A 32 4.23 -3.51 -8.54
C TRP A 32 3.50 -2.37 -7.80
N SER A 33 2.22 -2.51 -7.40
CA SER A 33 1.45 -1.51 -6.65
C SER A 33 0.39 -2.05 -5.69
N SER A 34 0.17 -1.29 -4.68
CA SER A 34 -0.74 -1.51 -3.58
C SER A 34 -2.14 -0.91 -3.82
N GLY A 35 -3.16 -1.51 -3.30
CA GLY A 35 -4.55 -1.02 -3.29
C GLY A 35 -5.02 -0.72 -1.88
N GLY A 36 -4.90 0.53 -1.42
CA GLY A 36 -5.40 0.94 -0.11
C GLY A 36 -4.36 0.88 1.01
N TYR A 37 -4.73 0.90 2.25
CA TYR A 37 -3.90 1.01 3.47
C TYR A 37 -2.87 -0.13 3.63
N ASP A 38 -1.74 -0.04 2.95
CA ASP A 38 -0.94 -1.23 2.61
C ASP A 38 0.49 -1.20 3.11
N HIS A 39 0.79 -0.42 4.12
CA HIS A 39 2.09 -0.47 4.74
C HIS A 39 1.99 -0.85 6.23
N GLY A 40 2.97 -1.60 6.70
CA GLY A 40 2.99 -2.15 8.07
C GLY A 40 3.18 -1.12 9.20
N THR A 41 3.06 0.19 8.93
CA THR A 41 3.29 1.25 9.93
C THR A 41 1.98 1.83 10.42
N SER A 42 1.74 1.84 11.72
CA SER A 42 0.55 2.43 12.32
C SER A 42 0.48 3.95 12.15
N THR A 43 -0.74 4.48 12.12
CA THR A 43 -1.00 5.91 12.09
C THR A 43 -0.45 6.62 13.34
N GLY A 44 -0.50 5.94 14.49
CA GLY A 44 -0.05 6.44 15.79
C GLY A 44 -1.15 7.17 16.56
N LYS A 45 -1.06 7.11 17.88
CA LYS A 45 -2.14 7.54 18.80
C LYS A 45 -2.64 8.96 18.53
N GLY A 46 -3.93 9.08 18.28
CA GLY A 46 -4.64 10.37 18.09
C GLY A 46 -4.29 11.05 16.77
N LYS A 47 -3.70 10.35 15.81
CA LYS A 47 -3.39 10.86 14.47
C LYS A 47 -4.39 10.32 13.46
N LEU A 48 -4.57 11.08 12.39
CA LEU A 48 -5.37 10.71 11.23
C LEU A 48 -4.43 10.50 10.04
N GLN A 49 -4.72 9.49 9.23
CA GLN A 49 -4.10 9.29 7.92
C GLN A 49 -5.18 9.20 6.85
N ILE A 50 -4.93 9.80 5.71
CA ILE A 50 -5.76 9.72 4.52
C ILE A 50 -4.88 9.30 3.36
N ASP A 51 -5.23 8.22 2.69
CA ASP A 51 -4.54 7.73 1.51
C ASP A 51 -5.49 7.79 0.32
N LEU A 52 -5.05 8.50 -0.71
CA LEU A 52 -5.75 8.60 -1.98
C LEU A 52 -5.03 7.70 -2.97
N THR A 53 -5.67 6.64 -3.39
CA THR A 53 -5.07 5.62 -4.26
C THR A 53 -5.81 5.53 -5.58
N TRP A 54 -5.07 5.39 -6.67
CA TRP A 54 -5.58 5.30 -8.03
C TRP A 54 -4.87 4.21 -8.83
N ASN A 55 -5.66 3.33 -9.47
CA ASN A 55 -5.24 2.23 -10.34
C ASN A 55 -5.73 2.48 -11.77
N PRO A 56 -4.98 3.20 -12.63
CA PRO A 56 -5.48 3.65 -13.93
C PRO A 56 -5.62 2.54 -14.98
N PHE A 57 -4.89 1.44 -14.82
CA PHE A 57 -4.78 0.37 -15.81
C PHE A 57 -5.17 -0.99 -15.23
N ASN A 58 -6.32 -1.08 -14.60
CA ASN A 58 -6.83 -2.39 -14.25
C ASN A 58 -7.66 -2.99 -15.40
N TYR A 59 -8.20 -4.20 -15.23
CA TYR A 59 -9.08 -4.85 -16.23
C TYR A 59 -10.36 -4.06 -16.56
N PHE A 60 -10.56 -2.95 -15.89
CA PHE A 60 -11.76 -2.14 -15.97
C PHE A 60 -11.41 -0.89 -16.76
N GLU A 61 -12.19 -0.58 -17.75
CA GLU A 61 -11.94 0.51 -18.70
C GLU A 61 -11.64 1.86 -18.04
N ASN A 62 -12.12 2.06 -16.80
CA ASN A 62 -11.97 3.34 -16.08
C ASN A 62 -11.09 3.29 -14.83
N GLY A 63 -10.44 2.15 -14.56
CA GLY A 63 -9.60 2.02 -13.37
C GLY A 63 -10.39 1.91 -12.06
N GLN A 64 -9.69 2.04 -10.95
CA GLN A 64 -10.26 2.04 -9.58
C GLN A 64 -9.64 3.16 -8.77
N SER A 65 -10.46 3.78 -7.92
CA SER A 65 -10.02 4.83 -7.00
C SER A 65 -10.43 4.50 -5.57
N TYR A 66 -9.52 4.72 -4.63
CA TYR A 66 -9.74 4.47 -3.22
C TYR A 66 -9.49 5.74 -2.41
N ILE A 67 -10.34 5.97 -1.42
CA ILE A 67 -10.06 6.86 -0.31
C ILE A 67 -9.99 6.00 0.94
N VAL A 68 -8.80 5.92 1.54
CA VAL A 68 -8.58 5.18 2.78
C VAL A 68 -8.40 6.16 3.92
N ILE A 69 -9.04 5.88 5.04
CA ILE A 69 -8.95 6.70 6.25
C ILE A 69 -8.54 5.78 7.40
N GLY A 70 -7.45 6.14 8.08
CA GLY A 70 -6.96 5.47 9.27
C GLY A 70 -6.87 6.40 10.47
N TYR A 71 -7.28 5.92 11.65
CA TYR A 71 -7.16 6.67 12.90
C TYR A 71 -6.48 5.82 13.98
N GLY A 72 -5.42 6.37 14.56
CA GLY A 72 -4.64 5.70 15.60
C GLY A 72 -5.29 5.76 16.97
N ILE A 73 -5.81 4.63 17.44
CA ILE A 73 -6.35 4.47 18.81
C ILE A 73 -5.21 4.44 19.81
N THR A 74 -4.17 3.69 19.51
CA THR A 74 -2.95 3.59 20.30
C THR A 74 -1.72 3.90 19.43
N LYS A 75 -0.52 3.69 19.94
CA LYS A 75 0.70 3.79 19.12
C LYS A 75 0.81 2.68 18.07
N ARG A 76 0.04 1.57 18.21
CA ARG A 76 0.16 0.36 17.39
C ARG A 76 -1.17 -0.18 16.89
N LEU A 77 -2.29 0.35 17.39
CA LEU A 77 -3.64 -0.11 17.03
C LEU A 77 -4.37 1.05 16.36
N ASP A 78 -4.83 0.78 15.14
CA ASP A 78 -5.63 1.72 14.35
C ASP A 78 -6.99 1.09 14.01
N ILE A 79 -7.98 1.95 13.82
CA ILE A 79 -9.18 1.63 13.03
C ILE A 79 -9.00 2.25 11.66
N HIS A 80 -9.46 1.55 10.63
CA HIS A 80 -9.36 2.05 9.27
C HIS A 80 -10.53 1.61 8.42
N GLY A 81 -10.74 2.33 7.36
CA GLY A 81 -11.74 1.99 6.37
C GLY A 81 -11.42 2.64 5.04
N TYR A 82 -12.03 2.11 3.98
CA TYR A 82 -11.95 2.74 2.67
C TYR A 82 -13.31 2.75 1.97
N TYR A 83 -13.45 3.69 1.07
CA TYR A 83 -14.41 3.67 -0.01
C TYR A 83 -13.67 3.45 -1.32
N CYS A 84 -14.20 2.58 -2.17
CA CYS A 84 -13.64 2.28 -3.48
C CYS A 84 -14.72 2.48 -4.56
N ASP A 85 -14.40 3.36 -5.50
CA ASP A 85 -15.07 3.46 -6.79
C ASP A 85 -14.41 2.44 -7.74
N HIS A 86 -15.18 1.46 -8.18
CA HIS A 86 -14.74 0.40 -9.07
C HIS A 86 -14.89 0.77 -10.57
N GLY A 87 -15.27 2.00 -10.89
CA GLY A 87 -15.56 2.41 -12.26
C GLY A 87 -16.67 1.56 -12.87
N ASN A 88 -16.47 1.06 -14.09
CA ASN A 88 -17.45 0.21 -14.78
C ASN A 88 -17.44 -1.27 -14.36
N TYR A 89 -16.57 -1.64 -13.44
CA TYR A 89 -16.52 -3.01 -12.92
C TYR A 89 -17.74 -3.32 -12.04
N HIS A 90 -18.20 -4.56 -12.06
CA HIS A 90 -19.43 -4.96 -11.37
C HIS A 90 -20.64 -4.06 -11.69
N ASN A 91 -20.76 -3.59 -12.93
CA ASN A 91 -21.82 -2.65 -13.33
C ASN A 91 -21.78 -1.31 -12.57
N GLY A 92 -20.58 -0.86 -12.19
CA GLY A 92 -20.40 0.37 -11.40
C GLY A 92 -20.72 0.24 -9.91
N VAL A 93 -20.75 -0.98 -9.39
CA VAL A 93 -21.02 -1.19 -7.96
C VAL A 93 -19.78 -0.86 -7.13
N ASP A 94 -19.91 0.16 -6.31
CA ASP A 94 -18.87 0.58 -5.38
C ASP A 94 -18.75 -0.34 -4.16
N SER A 95 -17.70 -0.17 -3.40
CA SER A 95 -17.51 -0.91 -2.16
C SER A 95 -16.97 -0.04 -1.03
N TYR A 96 -17.26 -0.45 0.19
CA TYR A 96 -16.63 0.09 1.37
C TYR A 96 -16.05 -1.02 2.25
N TYR A 97 -15.00 -0.68 2.94
CA TYR A 97 -14.31 -1.58 3.86
C TYR A 97 -14.14 -0.90 5.22
N TYR A 98 -14.15 -1.69 6.27
CA TYR A 98 -13.81 -1.26 7.63
C TYR A 98 -13.06 -2.37 8.34
N GLY A 99 -12.11 -1.99 9.19
CA GLY A 99 -11.26 -2.95 9.85
C GLY A 99 -10.43 -2.36 10.99
N ILE A 100 -9.69 -3.26 11.60
CA ILE A 100 -8.70 -2.96 12.63
C ILE A 100 -7.33 -3.37 12.13
N PHE A 101 -6.32 -2.60 12.49
CA PHE A 101 -4.93 -2.80 12.15
C PHE A 101 -4.09 -2.84 13.42
N TYR A 102 -3.16 -3.77 13.50
CA TYR A 102 -2.26 -3.90 14.64
C TYR A 102 -0.82 -4.09 14.20
N GLN A 103 0.04 -3.11 14.50
CA GLN A 103 1.48 -3.16 14.27
C GLN A 103 2.13 -3.95 15.41
N PHE A 104 2.56 -5.18 15.14
CA PHE A 104 3.19 -6.04 16.14
C PHE A 104 4.72 -5.88 16.19
N LEU A 105 5.36 -5.40 15.10
CA LEU A 105 6.77 -5.06 15.05
C LEU A 105 6.93 -3.60 14.62
N ASP A 106 7.68 -2.83 15.41
CA ASP A 106 8.15 -1.48 15.10
C ASP A 106 9.65 -1.44 15.38
N SER A 107 10.44 -1.42 14.32
CA SER A 107 11.90 -1.40 14.42
C SER A 107 12.51 -0.27 13.58
N LYS A 108 13.82 -0.09 13.70
CA LYS A 108 14.55 0.92 12.92
C LYS A 108 14.44 0.71 11.40
N TYR A 109 14.31 -0.54 10.95
CA TYR A 109 14.41 -0.91 9.54
C TYR A 109 13.14 -1.54 8.98
N LEU A 110 12.30 -2.11 9.84
CA LEU A 110 11.15 -2.89 9.43
C LEU A 110 9.99 -2.71 10.40
N ASP A 111 8.82 -2.40 9.86
CA ASP A 111 7.54 -2.52 10.55
C ASP A 111 6.79 -3.72 10.00
N LEU A 112 6.13 -4.46 10.89
CA LEU A 112 5.19 -5.52 10.52
C LEU A 112 3.88 -5.31 11.26
N ALA A 113 2.80 -5.55 10.53
CA ALA A 113 1.45 -5.44 11.05
C ALA A 113 0.56 -6.56 10.53
N THR A 114 -0.54 -6.75 11.20
CA THR A 114 -1.66 -7.56 10.73
C THR A 114 -2.92 -6.71 10.75
N ALA A 115 -3.90 -7.09 9.93
CA ALA A 115 -5.19 -6.45 9.94
C ALA A 115 -6.31 -7.47 9.78
N PHE A 116 -7.50 -7.08 10.22
CA PHE A 116 -8.73 -7.79 10.01
C PHE A 116 -9.79 -6.79 9.59
N GLY A 117 -10.53 -7.12 8.55
CA GLY A 117 -11.60 -6.24 8.11
C GLY A 117 -12.59 -6.92 7.18
N LYS A 118 -13.68 -6.22 6.95
CA LYS A 118 -14.77 -6.64 6.09
C LYS A 118 -15.02 -5.60 5.01
N ARG A 119 -15.06 -6.05 3.75
CA ARG A 119 -15.55 -5.30 2.62
C ARG A 119 -17.00 -5.67 2.35
N LYS A 120 -17.83 -4.67 2.08
CA LYS A 120 -19.18 -4.83 1.57
C LYS A 120 -19.24 -4.22 0.17
N MET A 121 -19.77 -4.95 -0.78
CA MET A 121 -20.12 -4.40 -2.08
C MET A 121 -21.47 -3.70 -1.94
N MET A 122 -21.59 -2.48 -2.48
CA MET A 122 -22.84 -1.75 -2.49
C MET A 122 -23.80 -2.43 -3.49
N ASP A 123 -25.07 -2.43 -3.17
CA ASP A 123 -26.14 -3.02 -4.00
C ASP A 123 -26.00 -4.54 -4.28
N LEU A 124 -25.06 -5.23 -3.58
CA LEU A 124 -24.93 -6.68 -3.68
C LEU A 124 -25.09 -7.34 -2.30
N GLU A 125 -25.61 -8.56 -2.29
CA GLU A 125 -25.84 -9.29 -1.03
C GLU A 125 -24.56 -9.82 -0.40
N TYR A 126 -23.49 -10.01 -1.19
CA TYR A 126 -22.23 -10.57 -0.72
C TYR A 126 -21.20 -9.50 -0.33
N GLY A 127 -20.27 -9.91 0.47
CA GLY A 127 -19.10 -9.15 0.87
C GLY A 127 -17.90 -10.07 1.05
N HIS A 128 -16.81 -9.53 1.61
CA HIS A 128 -15.59 -10.29 1.80
C HIS A 128 -14.92 -9.95 3.11
N PHE A 129 -14.37 -10.97 3.77
CA PHE A 129 -13.41 -10.79 4.87
C PHE A 129 -11.99 -10.75 4.32
N PHE A 130 -11.21 -9.82 4.83
CA PHE A 130 -9.78 -9.68 4.54
C PHE A 130 -9.02 -10.23 5.75
N PHE A 131 -8.71 -11.54 5.73
CA PHE A 131 -8.04 -12.22 6.82
C PHE A 131 -7.54 -13.62 6.40
N PRO A 132 -6.31 -14.01 6.78
CA PRO A 132 -5.30 -13.18 7.44
C PRO A 132 -4.69 -12.13 6.51
N GLN A 133 -4.15 -11.08 7.12
CA GLN A 133 -3.36 -10.06 6.43
C GLN A 133 -1.99 -9.94 7.11
N LEU A 134 -0.94 -9.83 6.29
CA LEU A 134 0.39 -9.45 6.73
C LEU A 134 0.79 -8.18 5.96
N LEU A 135 1.08 -7.11 6.69
CA LEU A 135 1.51 -5.85 6.13
C LEU A 135 2.94 -5.57 6.57
N TYR A 136 3.73 -5.00 5.69
CA TYR A 136 5.13 -4.70 5.98
C TYR A 136 5.53 -3.32 5.46
N ASN A 137 6.54 -2.73 6.10
CA ASN A 137 7.17 -1.51 5.65
C ASN A 137 8.67 -1.55 5.97
N VAL A 138 9.50 -1.64 4.94
CA VAL A 138 10.96 -1.57 5.04
C VAL A 138 11.38 -0.10 4.99
N LYS A 139 11.91 0.40 6.09
CA LYS A 139 12.36 1.79 6.23
C LYS A 139 13.72 1.96 5.57
N LEU A 140 13.79 2.80 4.57
CA LEU A 140 15.00 3.11 3.81
C LEU A 140 15.60 4.44 4.27
N TYR A 141 16.73 4.81 3.67
CA TYR A 141 17.41 6.05 3.98
C TYR A 141 16.56 7.29 3.62
N ASN A 142 16.66 8.36 4.41
CA ASN A 142 15.96 9.65 4.18
C ASN A 142 14.42 9.58 4.11
N GLY A 143 13.78 8.65 4.82
CA GLY A 143 12.32 8.55 4.89
C GLY A 143 11.67 7.86 3.69
N PHE A 144 12.46 7.40 2.72
CA PHE A 144 11.96 6.48 1.71
C PHE A 144 11.58 5.15 2.38
N SER A 145 10.60 4.47 1.83
CA SER A 145 10.25 3.13 2.29
C SER A 145 9.72 2.25 1.17
N LEU A 146 9.77 0.94 1.41
CA LEU A 146 9.15 -0.08 0.59
C LEU A 146 8.11 -0.79 1.45
N GLY A 147 6.85 -0.64 1.14
CA GLY A 147 5.75 -1.24 1.89
C GLY A 147 4.89 -2.12 1.02
N GLY A 148 4.03 -2.88 1.66
CA GLY A 148 3.08 -3.72 0.96
C GLY A 148 2.34 -4.66 1.88
N SER A 149 1.49 -5.49 1.28
CA SER A 149 0.68 -6.45 2.01
C SER A 149 0.58 -7.80 1.29
N PHE A 150 0.24 -8.80 2.10
CA PHE A 150 -0.24 -10.10 1.66
C PHE A 150 -1.57 -10.35 2.35
N VAL A 151 -2.64 -10.49 1.57
CA VAL A 151 -4.01 -10.54 2.07
C VAL A 151 -4.72 -11.76 1.54
N ASN A 152 -5.30 -12.55 2.44
CA ASN A 152 -6.27 -13.57 2.06
C ASN A 152 -7.68 -12.97 2.09
N ILE A 153 -8.40 -13.10 0.97
CA ILE A 153 -9.76 -12.60 0.80
C ILE A 153 -10.70 -13.78 0.76
N LYS A 154 -11.72 -13.74 1.61
CA LYS A 154 -12.73 -14.78 1.77
C LYS A 154 -14.13 -14.22 1.56
N ASN A 155 -14.98 -15.00 0.89
CA ASN A 155 -16.40 -14.68 0.82
C ASN A 155 -16.98 -14.63 2.24
N ASP A 156 -17.85 -13.67 2.56
CA ASP A 156 -18.44 -13.52 3.87
C ASP A 156 -19.54 -14.57 4.21
N ALA A 157 -20.00 -15.33 3.21
CA ALA A 157 -20.84 -16.48 3.38
C ALA A 157 -20.08 -17.76 3.80
N GLU A 158 -18.72 -17.72 3.77
CA GLU A 158 -17.87 -18.87 4.03
C GLU A 158 -17.22 -18.78 5.44
N PRO A 159 -16.83 -19.92 6.05
CA PRO A 159 -16.13 -19.90 7.33
C PRO A 159 -14.79 -19.18 7.28
N LEU A 160 -14.55 -18.22 8.18
CA LEU A 160 -13.34 -17.38 8.20
C LEU A 160 -12.03 -18.15 8.30
N LEU A 161 -11.99 -19.24 9.06
CA LEU A 161 -10.77 -19.97 9.37
C LEU A 161 -10.54 -21.19 8.47
N LYS A 162 -11.55 -21.60 7.71
CA LYS A 162 -11.44 -22.72 6.78
C LYS A 162 -11.13 -22.20 5.39
N LYS A 163 -10.08 -22.73 4.76
CA LYS A 163 -9.80 -22.44 3.35
C LYS A 163 -10.90 -23.03 2.48
N THR A 164 -11.51 -22.22 1.65
CA THR A 164 -12.54 -22.62 0.69
C THR A 164 -12.02 -22.47 -0.74
N LYS A 165 -12.74 -23.02 -1.72
CA LYS A 165 -12.38 -22.86 -3.14
C LYS A 165 -12.51 -21.42 -3.63
N THR A 166 -13.32 -20.60 -2.92
CA THR A 166 -13.55 -19.19 -3.24
C THR A 166 -12.52 -18.24 -2.63
N ASP A 167 -11.60 -18.76 -1.80
CA ASP A 167 -10.51 -17.95 -1.24
C ASP A 167 -9.52 -17.54 -2.32
N TRP A 168 -9.15 -16.26 -2.32
CA TRP A 168 -8.05 -15.78 -3.15
C TRP A 168 -7.09 -14.89 -2.37
N PHE A 169 -5.88 -14.80 -2.86
CA PHE A 169 -4.84 -13.98 -2.27
C PHE A 169 -4.59 -12.75 -3.11
N THR A 170 -4.29 -11.65 -2.44
CA THR A 170 -3.72 -10.47 -3.06
C THR A 170 -2.33 -10.24 -2.49
N ILE A 171 -1.46 -9.74 -3.33
CA ILE A 171 -0.12 -9.29 -2.93
C ILE A 171 0.11 -7.91 -3.52
N ASP A 172 0.68 -7.04 -2.74
CA ASP A 172 1.05 -5.71 -3.18
C ASP A 172 2.42 -5.29 -2.66
N ILE A 173 3.01 -4.33 -3.35
CA ILE A 173 4.27 -3.69 -2.98
C ILE A 173 4.32 -2.28 -3.57
N ALA A 174 4.71 -1.29 -2.78
CA ALA A 174 4.88 0.09 -3.20
C ALA A 174 6.17 0.70 -2.66
N PHE A 175 6.75 1.58 -3.45
CA PHE A 175 7.84 2.44 -3.05
C PHE A 175 7.27 3.81 -2.66
N PHE A 176 7.55 4.23 -1.44
CA PHE A 176 7.05 5.48 -0.88
C PHE A 176 8.13 6.56 -0.88
N ILE A 177 7.81 7.69 -1.48
CA ILE A 177 8.70 8.85 -1.63
C ILE A 177 8.22 9.92 -0.64
N PRO A 178 9.04 10.31 0.35
CA PRO A 178 8.66 11.35 1.31
C PRO A 178 8.67 12.72 0.63
N LEU A 179 7.49 13.30 0.46
CA LEU A 179 7.30 14.63 -0.12
C LEU A 179 7.33 15.75 0.92
N THR A 180 7.16 15.44 2.20
CA THR A 180 7.07 16.43 3.29
C THR A 180 8.22 17.43 3.30
N ARG A 181 9.43 17.00 2.92
CA ARG A 181 10.62 17.86 2.86
C ARG A 181 10.58 18.96 1.80
N TYR A 182 9.69 18.83 0.81
CA TYR A 182 9.53 19.82 -0.27
C TYR A 182 8.47 20.87 0.06
N PHE A 183 7.72 20.68 1.14
CA PHE A 183 6.68 21.60 1.59
C PHE A 183 7.15 22.40 2.80
N LYS A 184 6.62 23.61 2.94
CA LYS A 184 6.82 24.38 4.17
C LYS A 184 6.24 23.61 5.36
N LYS A 185 6.89 23.67 6.52
CA LYS A 185 6.46 23.00 7.74
C LYS A 185 5.01 23.36 8.06
N SER A 186 4.12 22.39 7.92
CA SER A 186 2.70 22.56 8.22
C SER A 186 2.44 22.49 9.72
N ARG A 187 1.40 23.19 10.19
CA ARG A 187 0.92 23.08 11.58
C ARG A 187 0.10 21.80 11.79
N THR A 188 -0.60 21.33 10.77
CA THR A 188 -1.56 20.22 10.83
C THR A 188 -1.04 18.94 10.18
N ILE A 189 -0.31 19.05 9.07
CA ILE A 189 0.24 17.89 8.35
C ILE A 189 1.58 17.49 8.98
N GLU A 190 1.73 16.21 9.26
CA GLU A 190 2.98 15.60 9.76
C GLU A 190 3.82 15.06 8.62
N GLU A 191 3.20 14.31 7.70
CA GLU A 191 3.86 13.63 6.61
C GLU A 191 3.00 13.61 5.35
N VAL A 192 3.67 13.70 4.20
CA VAL A 192 3.08 13.43 2.87
C VAL A 192 4.01 12.52 2.14
N LYS A 193 3.50 11.44 1.59
CA LYS A 193 4.24 10.50 0.73
C LYS A 193 3.54 10.33 -0.61
N LEU A 194 4.32 10.11 -1.64
CA LEU A 194 3.88 9.58 -2.92
C LEU A 194 4.19 8.09 -2.95
N GLY A 195 3.19 7.26 -3.10
CA GLY A 195 3.34 5.82 -3.33
C GLY A 195 3.32 5.52 -4.83
N ILE A 196 4.24 4.68 -5.27
CA ILE A 196 4.28 4.14 -6.63
C ILE A 196 4.53 2.66 -6.50
N GLY A 197 3.65 1.89 -7.03
CA GLY A 197 3.80 0.50 -6.82
C GLY A 197 2.84 -0.39 -7.66
N THR A 198 2.42 -1.63 -7.22
CA THR A 198 1.50 -2.55 -7.92
C THR A 198 0.83 -3.55 -7.02
N PHE A 199 -0.34 -4.02 -7.38
CA PHE A 199 -0.96 -5.17 -6.74
C PHE A 199 -1.35 -6.26 -7.75
N ARG A 200 -1.46 -7.47 -7.25
CA ARG A 200 -1.97 -8.62 -7.99
C ARG A 200 -3.04 -9.32 -7.15
N THR A 201 -4.18 -9.57 -7.77
CA THR A 201 -5.26 -10.38 -7.20
C THR A 201 -5.32 -11.75 -7.86
N GLY A 202 -6.12 -12.67 -7.32
CA GLY A 202 -6.45 -13.92 -8.01
C GLY A 202 -5.34 -14.95 -8.01
N LEU A 203 -4.62 -15.12 -6.90
CA LEU A 203 -3.68 -16.24 -6.72
C LEU A 203 -4.41 -17.57 -6.39
N SER A 204 -5.68 -17.72 -6.76
CA SER A 204 -6.41 -18.98 -6.70
C SER A 204 -6.50 -19.63 -8.07
N ASN A 205 -6.66 -20.96 -8.10
CA ASN A 205 -6.71 -21.72 -9.36
C ASN A 205 -7.98 -21.44 -10.19
N ASP A 206 -9.01 -20.84 -9.57
CA ASP A 206 -10.33 -20.66 -10.17
C ASP A 206 -10.57 -19.25 -10.73
N ILE A 207 -9.64 -18.31 -10.50
CA ILE A 207 -9.71 -16.94 -11.02
C ILE A 207 -8.63 -16.76 -12.07
N PRO A 208 -8.94 -16.24 -13.26
CA PRO A 208 -7.93 -15.98 -14.28
C PRO A 208 -6.77 -15.21 -13.69
N PRO A 209 -5.50 -15.53 -14.03
CA PRO A 209 -4.35 -14.85 -13.47
C PRO A 209 -4.48 -13.36 -13.76
N SER A 210 -4.72 -12.59 -12.71
CA SER A 210 -4.71 -11.14 -12.84
C SER A 210 -3.31 -10.68 -13.20
N HIS A 211 -3.21 -9.74 -14.09
CA HIS A 211 -1.94 -9.07 -14.35
C HIS A 211 -1.57 -8.19 -13.16
N PHE A 212 -0.30 -7.85 -13.04
CA PHE A 212 0.12 -6.80 -12.12
C PHE A 212 -0.46 -5.46 -12.57
N MET A 213 -1.13 -4.78 -11.66
CA MET A 213 -1.82 -3.53 -11.93
C MET A 213 -1.07 -2.36 -11.29
N PRO A 214 -0.58 -1.37 -12.06
CA PRO A 214 0.09 -0.23 -11.49
C PRO A 214 -0.86 0.60 -10.62
N THR A 215 -0.34 1.14 -9.53
CA THR A 215 -1.09 2.00 -8.62
C THR A 215 -0.24 3.19 -8.18
N TYR A 216 -0.91 4.27 -7.94
CA TYR A 216 -0.33 5.49 -7.40
C TYR A 216 -1.10 5.89 -6.16
N SER A 217 -0.40 6.35 -5.13
CA SER A 217 -1.05 6.88 -3.94
C SER A 217 -0.45 8.22 -3.51
N ILE A 218 -1.26 8.99 -2.79
CA ILE A 218 -0.81 10.13 -2.00
C ILE A 218 -1.29 9.90 -0.59
N ASP A 219 -0.35 9.65 0.32
CA ASP A 219 -0.60 9.38 1.70
C ASP A 219 -0.35 10.66 2.51
N ILE A 220 -1.34 11.10 3.25
CA ILE A 220 -1.29 12.31 4.07
C ILE A 220 -1.53 11.92 5.53
N LYS A 221 -0.53 12.12 6.36
CA LYS A 221 -0.62 11.92 7.80
C LYS A 221 -0.74 13.25 8.52
N PHE A 222 -1.75 13.36 9.35
CA PHE A 222 -2.00 14.54 10.15
C PHE A 222 -1.39 14.39 11.54
N LYS A 223 -0.98 15.51 12.12
CA LYS A 223 -0.58 15.57 13.52
C LYS A 223 -1.78 15.27 14.41
N ARG A 224 -1.48 14.98 15.67
CA ARG A 224 -2.52 14.74 16.67
C ARG A 224 -3.49 15.94 16.74
N PHE A 225 -4.78 15.62 16.73
CA PHE A 225 -5.87 16.54 17.01
C PHE A 225 -6.14 16.63 18.51
#